data_36084263f4d742c3c5d503a9494be56c
#
_entry.id   36084263f4d742c3c5d503a9494be56c
#
_cell.length_a   1.000
_cell.length_b   1.000
_cell.length_c   1.000
_cell.angle_alpha   90.00
_cell.angle_beta   90.00
_cell.angle_gamma   90.00
#
_symmetry.space_group_name_H-M   'P 1'
#
loop_
_entity.id
_entity.type
_entity.pdbx_description
1 polymer ?
#
loop_
_entity_poly.entity_id
_entity_poly.type
_entity_poly.pdbx_seq_one_letter_code
_entity_poly.pdbx_strand_id
1 'polypeptide(L)'
;QDISRLSPGSVISAIQMRVAMEDGILVPWKKNRAEDTKTAWELLATDRGGLYLDSKPGVYSDVIELDFASLFPSIIATRNISPETLNCACCQATTSYPDVECFVPLDPEGANLTFRERARKDIFASKIFPSSNQSALQVPGLKTHTCARTHGFLGRVVAPLIKRRMELKGLKKKKGDVYDLQQNALKWLLVTCFGYTGYKNARFGRIEAHEAICAWARDILLTTIR
;
A
#
# COMPACT_ATOMS: atom_id res chain seq x y z
N GLN A 1 -25.74 11.10 10.69
CA GLN A 1 -25.35 10.91 9.28
C GLN A 1 -25.83 9.55 8.82
N ASP A 2 -26.44 9.50 7.67
CA ASP A 2 -26.96 8.27 7.08
C ASP A 2 -25.80 7.41 6.56
N ILE A 3 -25.40 6.41 7.36
CA ILE A 3 -24.30 5.48 7.07
C ILE A 3 -24.56 4.70 5.77
N SER A 4 -25.82 4.51 5.39
CA SER A 4 -26.18 3.78 4.17
C SER A 4 -25.74 4.48 2.87
N ARG A 5 -25.47 5.78 2.93
CA ARG A 5 -25.03 6.59 1.78
C ARG A 5 -23.52 6.81 1.71
N LEU A 6 -22.74 6.29 2.66
CA LEU A 6 -21.29 6.43 2.63
C LEU A 6 -20.67 5.48 1.60
N SER A 7 -20.05 6.04 0.58
CA SER A 7 -19.25 5.25 -0.35
C SER A 7 -17.96 4.77 0.33
N PRO A 8 -17.44 3.59 -0.01
CA PRO A 8 -16.13 3.12 0.49
C PRO A 8 -15.00 4.13 0.25
N GLY A 9 -15.07 4.90 -0.84
CA GLY A 9 -14.13 5.96 -1.16
C GLY A 9 -14.15 7.11 -0.16
N SER A 10 -15.33 7.54 0.27
CA SER A 10 -15.46 8.59 1.29
C SER A 10 -14.90 8.12 2.64
N VAL A 11 -15.15 6.87 3.00
CA VAL A 11 -14.67 6.28 4.26
C VAL A 11 -13.14 6.17 4.25
N ILE A 12 -12.54 5.64 3.18
CA ILE A 12 -11.08 5.51 3.11
C ILE A 12 -10.40 6.88 3.07
N SER A 13 -10.99 7.87 2.39
CA SER A 13 -10.48 9.24 2.41
C SER A 13 -10.53 9.86 3.81
N ALA A 14 -11.59 9.61 4.58
CA ALA A 14 -11.70 10.07 5.96
C ALA A 14 -10.64 9.40 6.86
N ILE A 15 -10.40 8.10 6.69
CA ILE A 15 -9.36 7.37 7.42
C ILE A 15 -7.97 7.92 7.08
N GLN A 16 -7.69 8.14 5.79
CA GLN A 16 -6.43 8.74 5.34
C GLN A 16 -6.21 10.13 5.94
N MET A 17 -7.24 11.00 5.90
CA MET A 17 -7.16 12.33 6.51
C MET A 17 -6.91 12.26 8.02
N ARG A 18 -7.60 11.36 8.72
CA ARG A 18 -7.41 11.17 10.16
C ARG A 18 -5.97 10.74 10.49
N VAL A 19 -5.46 9.73 9.82
CA VAL A 19 -4.07 9.26 10.01
C VAL A 19 -3.08 10.39 9.69
N ALA A 20 -3.31 11.14 8.60
CA ALA A 20 -2.47 12.27 8.26
C ALA A 20 -2.45 13.35 9.36
N MET A 21 -3.61 13.68 9.92
CA MET A 21 -3.70 14.66 11.02
C MET A 21 -3.02 14.14 12.31
N GLU A 22 -3.19 12.86 12.65
CA GLU A 22 -2.54 12.23 13.80
C GLU A 22 -1.00 12.22 13.67
N ASP A 23 -0.50 12.18 12.45
CA ASP A 23 0.93 12.15 12.12
C ASP A 23 1.51 13.55 11.80
N GLY A 24 0.72 14.62 11.91
CA GLY A 24 1.16 15.96 11.56
C GLY A 24 1.41 16.17 10.06
N ILE A 25 0.85 15.34 9.19
CA ILE A 25 1.00 15.44 7.75
C ILE A 25 -0.03 16.44 7.21
N LEU A 26 0.43 17.41 6.41
CA LEU A 26 -0.46 18.34 5.71
C LEU A 26 -1.38 17.60 4.74
N VAL A 27 -2.69 17.74 4.95
CA VAL A 27 -3.70 17.19 4.05
C VAL A 27 -3.84 18.12 2.84
N PRO A 28 -3.49 17.69 1.63
CA PRO A 28 -3.61 18.53 0.46
C PRO A 28 -5.08 18.84 0.17
N TRP A 29 -5.39 20.10 -0.17
CA TRP A 29 -6.74 20.50 -0.56
C TRP A 29 -7.25 19.70 -1.77
N LYS A 30 -6.39 19.53 -2.75
CA LYS A 30 -6.57 18.68 -3.93
C LYS A 30 -5.24 18.06 -4.32
N LYS A 31 -5.24 17.08 -5.21
CA LYS A 31 -4.00 16.55 -5.77
C LYS A 31 -3.21 17.70 -6.44
N ASN A 32 -2.07 18.03 -5.88
CA ASN A 32 -1.24 19.15 -6.34
C ASN A 32 -0.17 18.73 -7.36
N ARG A 33 0.08 17.44 -7.50
CA ARG A 33 1.09 16.93 -8.43
C ARG A 33 0.45 16.63 -9.76
N ALA A 34 0.92 17.31 -10.79
CA ALA A 34 0.73 16.83 -12.16
C ALA A 34 1.42 15.46 -12.27
N GLU A 35 0.78 14.54 -12.98
CA GLU A 35 1.42 13.28 -13.36
C GLU A 35 2.40 13.57 -14.50
N ASP A 36 3.58 12.97 -14.43
CA ASP A 36 4.55 13.08 -15.51
C ASP A 36 3.96 12.45 -16.78
N THR A 37 4.13 13.13 -17.90
CA THR A 37 3.72 12.60 -19.20
C THR A 37 4.57 11.40 -19.54
N LYS A 38 3.93 10.30 -19.89
CA LYS A 38 4.60 9.06 -20.30
C LYS A 38 4.48 8.86 -21.80
N THR A 39 5.52 8.36 -22.40
CA THR A 39 5.49 7.88 -23.78
C THR A 39 4.63 6.62 -23.90
N ALA A 40 4.18 6.30 -25.11
CA ALA A 40 3.40 5.06 -25.36
C ALA A 40 4.15 3.80 -24.90
N TRP A 41 5.47 3.76 -25.07
CA TRP A 41 6.31 2.65 -24.63
C TRP A 41 6.40 2.55 -23.10
N GLU A 42 6.51 3.67 -22.41
CA GLU A 42 6.48 3.70 -20.94
C GLU A 42 5.13 3.25 -20.41
N LEU A 43 4.03 3.68 -21.02
CA LEU A 43 2.69 3.21 -20.65
C LEU A 43 2.55 1.69 -20.83
N LEU A 44 2.99 1.14 -21.95
CA LEU A 44 2.99 -0.31 -22.19
C LEU A 44 3.86 -1.06 -21.17
N ALA A 45 4.93 -0.47 -20.68
CA ALA A 45 5.78 -1.09 -19.66
C ALA A 45 5.19 -1.01 -18.24
N THR A 46 4.53 0.10 -17.91
CA THR A 46 4.07 0.40 -16.56
C THR A 46 2.62 -0.05 -16.30
N ASP A 47 1.73 0.21 -17.24
CA ASP A 47 0.29 -0.08 -17.11
C ASP A 47 -0.07 -1.46 -17.69
N ARG A 48 0.54 -2.51 -17.15
CA ARG A 48 0.24 -3.89 -17.54
C ARG A 48 -0.94 -4.51 -16.79
N GLY A 49 -1.54 -3.78 -15.85
CA GLY A 49 -2.64 -4.30 -15.03
C GLY A 49 -2.32 -5.59 -14.27
N GLY A 50 -3.27 -6.50 -14.19
CA GLY A 50 -3.11 -7.83 -13.61
C GLY A 50 -2.38 -8.81 -14.53
N LEU A 51 -1.85 -9.88 -13.96
CA LEU A 51 -1.30 -11.00 -14.70
C LEU A 51 -2.40 -12.04 -14.92
N TYR A 52 -2.62 -12.40 -16.16
CA TYR A 52 -3.47 -13.50 -16.56
C TYR A 52 -2.63 -14.57 -17.26
N LEU A 53 -2.89 -15.80 -16.92
CA LEU A 53 -2.25 -16.95 -17.56
C LEU A 53 -3.33 -17.79 -18.23
N ASP A 54 -3.11 -18.14 -19.49
CA ASP A 54 -4.01 -19.01 -20.22
C ASP A 54 -3.88 -20.43 -19.66
N SER A 55 -5.02 -21.01 -19.25
CA SER A 55 -5.09 -22.40 -18.85
C SER A 55 -5.23 -23.30 -20.08
N LYS A 56 -4.57 -24.48 -20.03
CA LYS A 56 -4.82 -25.49 -21.05
C LYS A 56 -6.20 -26.11 -20.81
N PRO A 57 -7.09 -26.15 -21.83
CA PRO A 57 -8.37 -26.81 -21.69
C PRO A 57 -8.19 -28.31 -21.38
N GLY A 58 -8.97 -28.83 -20.43
CA GLY A 58 -8.89 -30.23 -20.03
C GLY A 58 -9.72 -30.53 -18.80
N VAL A 59 -9.74 -31.80 -18.41
CA VAL A 59 -10.33 -32.26 -17.14
C VAL A 59 -9.21 -32.58 -16.17
N TYR A 60 -9.23 -31.94 -15.03
CA TYR A 60 -8.21 -32.06 -14.00
C TYR A 60 -8.85 -32.63 -12.71
N SER A 61 -8.24 -33.66 -12.13
CA SER A 61 -8.58 -34.17 -10.80
C SER A 61 -7.64 -33.56 -9.76
N ASP A 62 -8.04 -33.60 -8.49
CA ASP A 62 -7.24 -33.21 -7.33
C ASP A 62 -6.68 -31.76 -7.40
N VAL A 63 -7.52 -30.82 -7.85
CA VAL A 63 -7.16 -29.40 -7.99
C VAL A 63 -7.15 -28.71 -6.63
N ILE A 64 -6.06 -27.98 -6.36
CA ILE A 64 -5.92 -27.14 -5.17
C ILE A 64 -5.99 -25.66 -5.61
N GLU A 65 -6.85 -24.89 -4.96
CA GLU A 65 -6.96 -23.44 -5.15
C GLU A 65 -6.18 -22.70 -4.05
N LEU A 66 -5.30 -21.79 -4.47
CA LEU A 66 -4.56 -20.92 -3.58
C LEU A 66 -4.93 -19.44 -3.85
N ASP A 67 -5.19 -18.68 -2.79
CA ASP A 67 -5.51 -17.25 -2.87
C ASP A 67 -4.69 -16.44 -1.87
N PHE A 68 -4.24 -15.27 -2.31
CA PHE A 68 -3.52 -14.33 -1.45
C PHE A 68 -4.48 -13.48 -0.62
N ALA A 69 -4.31 -13.50 0.69
CA ALA A 69 -5.11 -12.68 1.60
C ALA A 69 -4.81 -11.19 1.42
N SER A 70 -5.72 -10.44 0.78
CA SER A 70 -5.58 -8.98 0.57
C SER A 70 -4.31 -8.59 -0.17
N LEU A 71 -4.01 -9.21 -1.32
CA LEU A 71 -2.74 -9.08 -2.05
C LEU A 71 -2.26 -7.62 -2.17
N PHE A 72 -3.00 -6.74 -2.82
CA PHE A 72 -2.59 -5.35 -3.04
C PHE A 72 -2.39 -4.54 -1.74
N PRO A 73 -3.29 -4.57 -0.75
CA PRO A 73 -3.05 -3.92 0.53
C PRO A 73 -1.83 -4.47 1.27
N SER A 74 -1.60 -5.78 1.21
CA SER A 74 -0.41 -6.39 1.81
C SER A 74 0.87 -5.93 1.13
N ILE A 75 0.87 -5.78 -0.18
CA ILE A 75 2.00 -5.20 -0.94
C ILE A 75 2.25 -3.75 -0.51
N ILE A 76 1.22 -2.92 -0.38
CA ILE A 76 1.36 -1.54 0.11
C ILE A 76 2.10 -1.52 1.44
N ALA A 77 1.68 -2.35 2.39
CA ALA A 77 2.27 -2.39 3.72
C ALA A 77 3.68 -3.00 3.73
N THR A 78 3.90 -4.15 3.07
CA THR A 78 5.16 -4.91 3.13
C THR A 78 6.27 -4.34 2.25
N ARG A 79 5.91 -3.68 1.14
CA ARG A 79 6.86 -3.07 0.20
C ARG A 79 7.00 -1.56 0.39
N ASN A 80 6.42 -1.04 1.45
CA ASN A 80 6.49 0.37 1.82
C ASN A 80 6.10 1.33 0.68
N ILE A 81 5.01 1.00 -0.04
CA ILE A 81 4.55 1.79 -1.18
C ILE A 81 3.63 2.90 -0.69
N SER A 82 4.08 4.14 -0.88
CA SER A 82 3.31 5.35 -0.58
C SER A 82 3.77 6.48 -1.50
N PRO A 83 2.97 7.52 -1.76
CA PRO A 83 3.36 8.62 -2.65
C PRO A 83 4.69 9.26 -2.29
N GLU A 84 5.00 9.40 -1.00
CA GLU A 84 6.22 10.02 -0.49
C GLU A 84 7.43 9.07 -0.46
N THR A 85 7.21 7.76 -0.44
CA THR A 85 8.29 6.77 -0.37
C THR A 85 8.82 6.34 -1.73
N LEU A 86 8.09 6.64 -2.81
CA LEU A 86 8.50 6.30 -4.16
C LEU A 86 9.48 7.31 -4.73
N ASN A 87 10.59 6.82 -5.27
CA ASN A 87 11.64 7.61 -5.89
C ASN A 87 12.12 8.72 -4.94
N CYS A 88 12.31 8.39 -3.67
CA CYS A 88 12.76 9.33 -2.67
C CYS A 88 14.22 9.73 -2.91
N ALA A 89 14.54 11.00 -2.73
CA ALA A 89 15.89 11.52 -2.92
C ALA A 89 16.93 10.88 -1.98
N CYS A 90 16.53 10.51 -0.75
CA CYS A 90 17.43 9.94 0.24
C CYS A 90 17.95 8.54 -0.10
N CYS A 91 17.28 7.79 -0.98
CA CYS A 91 17.66 6.44 -1.37
C CYS A 91 18.30 6.40 -2.77
N GLN A 92 18.08 7.41 -3.60
CA GLN A 92 18.83 7.58 -4.86
C GLN A 92 20.32 7.88 -4.60
N ALA A 93 20.61 8.43 -3.44
CA ALA A 93 21.93 8.85 -3.04
C ALA A 93 22.81 7.72 -2.47
N THR A 94 22.81 6.54 -3.07
CA THR A 94 23.91 5.59 -2.83
C THR A 94 25.26 6.14 -3.31
N THR A 95 25.28 7.31 -3.92
CA THR A 95 26.49 7.92 -4.45
C THR A 95 26.88 9.28 -3.89
N SER A 96 26.04 10.09 -3.21
CA SER A 96 26.53 11.45 -2.89
C SER A 96 25.92 12.23 -1.73
N TYR A 97 24.79 11.87 -1.11
CA TYR A 97 24.23 12.71 -0.02
C TYR A 97 23.72 11.88 1.16
N PRO A 98 24.51 11.75 2.24
CA PRO A 98 24.10 10.95 3.42
C PRO A 98 23.00 11.59 4.29
N ASP A 99 22.65 12.86 4.10
CA ASP A 99 21.91 13.65 5.08
C ASP A 99 20.55 14.21 4.60
N VAL A 100 20.02 13.74 3.46
CA VAL A 100 18.70 14.19 3.03
C VAL A 100 17.60 13.31 3.63
N GLU A 101 16.84 13.85 4.58
CA GLU A 101 15.67 13.19 5.14
C GLU A 101 14.57 13.09 4.08
N CYS A 102 13.99 11.90 3.91
CA CYS A 102 12.94 11.65 2.93
C CYS A 102 11.64 12.41 3.20
N PHE A 103 11.43 12.77 4.43
CA PHE A 103 10.23 13.43 4.90
C PHE A 103 10.60 14.27 6.13
N VAL A 104 10.43 15.57 6.03
CA VAL A 104 10.57 16.49 7.16
C VAL A 104 9.18 16.68 7.75
N PRO A 105 8.88 16.17 8.95
CA PRO A 105 7.66 16.54 9.66
C PRO A 105 7.71 18.04 9.95
N LEU A 106 6.56 18.69 9.96
CA LEU A 106 6.44 20.12 10.30
C LEU A 106 6.87 20.43 11.75
N ASP A 107 7.09 19.41 12.56
CA ASP A 107 7.62 19.52 13.92
C ASP A 107 8.83 18.61 14.08
N PRO A 108 10.06 19.16 13.95
CA PRO A 108 11.30 18.39 13.98
C PRO A 108 11.65 17.80 15.36
N GLU A 109 11.11 18.31 16.45
CA GLU A 109 11.54 17.88 17.80
C GLU A 109 10.70 16.76 18.42
N GLY A 110 9.45 16.56 18.02
CA GLY A 110 8.54 15.61 18.68
C GLY A 110 8.10 14.41 17.84
N ALA A 111 7.93 14.56 16.54
CA ALA A 111 7.26 13.57 15.69
C ALA A 111 8.10 12.31 15.42
N ASN A 112 9.41 12.42 15.36
CA ASN A 112 10.30 11.29 15.03
C ASN A 112 10.44 10.26 16.16
N LEU A 113 10.45 10.70 17.42
CA LEU A 113 10.57 9.83 18.59
C LEU A 113 9.28 9.03 18.83
N THR A 114 8.14 9.70 18.79
CA THR A 114 6.83 9.06 19.01
C THR A 114 6.46 8.08 17.90
N PHE A 115 6.88 8.33 16.67
CA PHE A 115 6.63 7.43 15.54
C PHE A 115 7.47 6.15 15.62
N ARG A 116 8.77 6.26 15.90
CA ARG A 116 9.64 5.10 16.10
C ARG A 116 9.22 4.25 17.29
N GLU A 117 8.76 4.87 18.37
CA GLU A 117 8.24 4.15 19.53
C GLU A 117 6.89 3.49 19.28
N ARG A 118 5.96 4.14 18.58
CA ARG A 118 4.67 3.55 18.17
C ARG A 118 4.88 2.39 17.20
N ALA A 119 5.75 2.54 16.21
CA ALA A 119 6.07 1.48 15.25
C ALA A 119 6.77 0.27 15.91
N ARG A 120 7.56 0.49 16.99
CA ARG A 120 8.19 -0.60 17.76
C ARG A 120 7.21 -1.35 18.65
N LYS A 121 6.16 -0.70 19.15
CA LYS A 121 5.14 -1.34 20.01
C LYS A 121 4.11 -2.12 19.20
N ASP A 122 3.98 -1.84 17.91
CA ASP A 122 3.08 -2.59 17.04
C ASP A 122 3.79 -3.82 16.48
N ILE A 123 3.53 -4.98 17.07
CA ILE A 123 4.10 -6.29 16.67
C ILE A 123 3.85 -6.57 15.19
N PHE A 124 2.78 -6.01 14.64
CA PHE A 124 2.44 -6.15 13.23
C PHE A 124 3.36 -5.28 12.36
N ALA A 125 3.66 -4.05 12.78
CA ALA A 125 4.57 -3.16 12.07
C ALA A 125 6.00 -3.74 12.00
N SER A 126 6.51 -4.30 13.09
CA SER A 126 7.87 -4.85 13.14
C SER A 126 8.10 -6.07 12.24
N LYS A 127 7.03 -6.79 11.88
CA LYS A 127 7.09 -7.94 10.96
C LYS A 127 6.85 -7.59 9.50
N ILE A 128 6.22 -6.46 9.24
CA ILE A 128 5.79 -6.05 7.90
C ILE A 128 6.79 -5.07 7.28
N PHE A 129 7.36 -4.18 8.08
CA PHE A 129 8.27 -3.16 7.56
C PHE A 129 9.72 -3.64 7.51
N PRO A 130 10.45 -3.32 6.44
CA PRO A 130 11.87 -3.65 6.36
C PRO A 130 12.64 -3.00 7.51
N SER A 131 13.64 -3.71 8.04
CA SER A 131 14.53 -3.17 9.07
C SER A 131 15.34 -1.99 8.53
N SER A 132 15.71 -1.07 9.41
CA SER A 132 16.36 0.21 9.09
C SER A 132 17.70 0.14 8.33
N ASN A 133 18.22 -1.05 8.07
CA ASN A 133 19.49 -1.29 7.38
C ASN A 133 19.34 -1.82 5.95
N GLN A 134 18.14 -1.78 5.37
CA GLN A 134 17.95 -2.30 4.02
C GLN A 134 18.20 -1.19 2.97
N SER A 135 18.85 -1.59 1.88
CA SER A 135 18.92 -0.82 0.64
C SER A 135 17.53 -0.54 0.08
N ALA A 136 17.37 0.57 -0.64
CA ALA A 136 16.13 0.88 -1.33
C ALA A 136 15.60 -0.32 -2.12
N LEU A 137 14.31 -0.59 -1.99
CA LEU A 137 13.70 -1.74 -2.64
C LEU A 137 13.29 -1.37 -4.08
N GLN A 138 13.99 -1.94 -5.04
CA GLN A 138 13.68 -1.73 -6.46
C GLN A 138 12.37 -2.41 -6.84
N VAL A 139 11.50 -1.69 -7.54
CA VAL A 139 10.23 -2.23 -8.04
C VAL A 139 10.49 -3.12 -9.26
N PRO A 140 9.99 -4.34 -9.31
CA PRO A 140 10.24 -5.27 -10.42
C PRO A 140 9.80 -4.71 -11.77
N GLY A 141 10.72 -4.70 -12.75
CA GLY A 141 10.44 -4.25 -14.11
C GLY A 141 10.18 -2.75 -14.29
N LEU A 142 10.33 -1.94 -13.24
CA LEU A 142 10.20 -0.49 -13.30
C LEU A 142 11.48 0.20 -12.83
N LYS A 143 11.72 1.42 -13.35
CA LYS A 143 12.81 2.30 -12.88
C LYS A 143 12.42 3.05 -11.61
N THR A 144 11.75 2.39 -10.69
CA THR A 144 11.15 2.97 -9.48
C THR A 144 11.63 2.20 -8.27
N HIS A 145 11.90 2.89 -7.17
CA HIS A 145 12.26 2.26 -5.90
C HIS A 145 11.38 2.79 -4.77
N THR A 146 11.30 2.03 -3.68
CA THR A 146 10.65 2.47 -2.43
C THR A 146 11.68 2.79 -1.37
N CYS A 147 11.36 3.75 -0.50
CA CYS A 147 12.24 4.20 0.56
C CYS A 147 12.52 3.09 1.59
N ALA A 148 13.79 2.91 1.94
CA ALA A 148 14.21 2.01 3.00
C ALA A 148 14.31 2.69 4.38
N ARG A 149 14.30 4.03 4.42
CA ARG A 149 14.56 4.80 5.65
C ARG A 149 13.31 5.29 6.35
N THR A 150 12.25 5.62 5.59
CA THR A 150 11.02 6.20 6.12
C THR A 150 9.83 5.30 5.81
N HIS A 151 8.97 5.09 6.80
CA HIS A 151 7.73 4.34 6.62
C HIS A 151 6.68 5.17 5.92
N GLY A 152 6.07 4.58 4.90
CA GLY A 152 5.05 5.23 4.10
C GLY A 152 3.73 5.39 4.85
N PHE A 153 3.08 6.52 4.59
CA PHE A 153 1.78 6.88 5.12
C PHE A 153 0.70 5.84 4.78
N LEU A 154 0.62 5.37 3.52
CA LEU A 154 -0.39 4.39 3.12
C LEU A 154 -0.24 3.05 3.86
N GLY A 155 0.99 2.63 4.15
CA GLY A 155 1.23 1.44 4.96
C GLY A 155 0.57 1.54 6.34
N ARG A 156 0.64 2.72 6.98
CA ARG A 156 -0.01 2.98 8.26
C ARG A 156 -1.53 3.00 8.19
N VAL A 157 -2.09 3.42 7.07
CA VAL A 157 -3.54 3.36 6.83
C VAL A 157 -4.03 1.93 6.67
N VAL A 158 -3.34 1.11 5.86
CA VAL A 158 -3.84 -0.22 5.49
C VAL A 158 -3.51 -1.31 6.51
N ALA A 159 -2.37 -1.23 7.22
CA ALA A 159 -1.93 -2.27 8.13
C ALA A 159 -2.94 -2.58 9.26
N PRO A 160 -3.51 -1.58 9.98
CA PRO A 160 -4.53 -1.84 10.99
C PRO A 160 -5.81 -2.47 10.40
N LEU A 161 -6.20 -2.07 9.18
CA LEU A 161 -7.39 -2.60 8.51
C LEU A 161 -7.18 -4.07 8.10
N ILE A 162 -5.98 -4.43 7.61
CA ILE A 162 -5.62 -5.82 7.29
C ILE A 162 -5.68 -6.66 8.57
N LYS A 163 -5.03 -6.20 9.64
CA LYS A 163 -5.02 -6.90 10.95
C LYS A 163 -6.45 -7.16 11.42
N ARG A 164 -7.28 -6.12 11.46
CA ARG A 164 -8.68 -6.24 11.88
C ARG A 164 -9.48 -7.20 11.01
N ARG A 165 -9.27 -7.18 9.70
CA ARG A 165 -9.90 -8.12 8.79
C ARG A 165 -9.51 -9.57 9.07
N MET A 166 -8.24 -9.83 9.35
CA MET A 166 -7.75 -11.19 9.68
C MET A 166 -8.34 -11.70 11.00
N GLU A 167 -8.45 -10.84 12.03
CA GLU A 167 -9.13 -11.16 13.28
C GLU A 167 -10.60 -11.55 13.04
N LEU A 168 -11.33 -10.74 12.26
CA LEU A 168 -12.74 -11.01 11.94
C LEU A 168 -12.91 -12.30 11.12
N LYS A 169 -12.01 -12.61 10.20
CA LYS A 169 -11.99 -13.91 9.50
C LYS A 169 -11.83 -15.09 10.46
N GLY A 170 -10.98 -14.94 11.48
CA GLY A 170 -10.82 -15.94 12.54
C GLY A 170 -12.10 -16.11 13.38
N LEU A 171 -12.78 -15.01 13.70
CA LEU A 171 -14.04 -15.02 14.47
C LEU A 171 -15.23 -15.58 13.66
N LYS A 172 -15.27 -15.37 12.34
CA LYS A 172 -16.32 -15.95 11.46
C LYS A 172 -16.41 -17.46 11.65
N LYS A 173 -15.27 -18.15 11.71
CA LYS A 173 -15.23 -19.62 11.91
C LYS A 173 -15.87 -20.08 13.23
N LYS A 174 -15.99 -19.20 14.22
CA LYS A 174 -16.47 -19.52 15.58
C LYS A 174 -17.84 -18.94 15.92
N LYS A 175 -18.24 -17.80 15.34
CA LYS A 175 -19.35 -16.96 15.84
C LYS A 175 -20.35 -16.48 14.76
N GLY A 176 -20.22 -16.90 13.48
CA GLY A 176 -21.27 -16.75 12.46
C GLY A 176 -21.22 -15.49 11.57
N ASP A 177 -22.34 -15.22 10.89
CA ASP A 177 -22.44 -14.36 9.70
C ASP A 177 -22.16 -12.86 9.91
N VAL A 178 -22.35 -12.31 11.11
CA VAL A 178 -22.11 -10.89 11.40
C VAL A 178 -20.64 -10.54 11.15
N TYR A 179 -19.73 -11.41 11.54
CA TYR A 179 -18.29 -11.21 11.34
C TYR A 179 -17.90 -11.35 9.86
N ASP A 180 -18.66 -12.10 9.09
CA ASP A 180 -18.47 -12.20 7.63
C ASP A 180 -18.81 -10.87 6.95
N LEU A 181 -19.93 -10.26 7.29
CA LEU A 181 -20.32 -8.94 6.78
C LEU A 181 -19.25 -7.87 7.13
N GLN A 182 -18.79 -7.88 8.38
CA GLN A 182 -17.77 -6.93 8.83
C GLN A 182 -16.42 -7.11 8.09
N GLN A 183 -15.95 -8.34 7.92
CA GLN A 183 -14.69 -8.59 7.19
C GLN A 183 -14.83 -8.27 5.70
N ASN A 184 -16.01 -8.45 5.10
CA ASN A 184 -16.29 -8.06 3.74
C ASN A 184 -16.31 -6.54 3.58
N ALA A 185 -16.90 -5.80 4.51
CA ALA A 185 -16.81 -4.33 4.51
C ALA A 185 -15.36 -3.84 4.52
N LEU A 186 -14.50 -4.42 5.39
CA LEU A 186 -13.07 -4.11 5.39
C LEU A 186 -12.36 -4.52 4.09
N LYS A 187 -12.78 -5.63 3.45
CA LYS A 187 -12.25 -6.01 2.14
C LYS A 187 -12.49 -4.91 1.11
N TRP A 188 -13.70 -4.37 1.05
CA TRP A 188 -14.04 -3.28 0.13
C TRP A 188 -13.25 -2.00 0.41
N LEU A 189 -13.07 -1.63 1.68
CA LEU A 189 -12.24 -0.48 2.05
C LEU A 189 -10.78 -0.65 1.60
N LEU A 190 -10.21 -1.83 1.80
CA LEU A 190 -8.84 -2.14 1.40
C LEU A 190 -8.66 -2.12 -0.12
N VAL A 191 -9.61 -2.68 -0.88
CA VAL A 191 -9.60 -2.63 -2.35
C VAL A 191 -9.73 -1.18 -2.83
N THR A 192 -10.59 -0.40 -2.20
CA THR A 192 -10.76 1.01 -2.54
C THR A 192 -9.50 1.81 -2.23
N CYS A 193 -8.78 1.51 -1.13
CA CYS A 193 -7.50 2.17 -0.83
C CYS A 193 -6.49 1.97 -1.97
N PHE A 194 -6.38 0.76 -2.50
CA PHE A 194 -5.56 0.48 -3.68
C PHE A 194 -6.04 1.28 -4.90
N GLY A 195 -7.33 1.25 -5.23
CA GLY A 195 -7.88 2.01 -6.37
C GLY A 195 -7.63 3.52 -6.26
N TYR A 196 -7.63 4.06 -5.05
CA TYR A 196 -7.37 5.48 -4.81
C TYR A 196 -5.91 5.87 -5.05
N THR A 197 -4.96 4.95 -5.07
CA THR A 197 -3.58 5.28 -5.44
C THR A 197 -3.48 5.74 -6.90
N GLY A 198 -4.28 5.16 -7.80
CA GLY A 198 -4.34 5.55 -9.22
C GLY A 198 -5.43 6.57 -9.56
N TYR A 199 -6.29 6.96 -8.60
CA TYR A 199 -7.38 7.87 -8.89
C TYR A 199 -6.90 9.32 -8.98
N LYS A 200 -7.15 9.96 -10.13
CA LYS A 200 -6.67 11.31 -10.44
C LYS A 200 -7.05 12.40 -9.44
N ASN A 201 -8.18 12.25 -8.76
CA ASN A 201 -8.67 13.22 -7.78
C ASN A 201 -8.39 12.83 -6.32
N ALA A 202 -7.74 11.68 -6.08
CA ALA A 202 -7.38 11.29 -4.73
C ALA A 202 -6.30 12.21 -4.16
N ARG A 203 -6.52 12.73 -2.94
CA ARG A 203 -5.59 13.65 -2.27
C ARG A 203 -4.20 13.08 -2.10
N PHE A 204 -4.13 11.78 -1.77
CA PHE A 204 -2.91 11.00 -1.58
C PHE A 204 -2.68 10.00 -2.73
N GLY A 205 -3.25 10.27 -3.92
CA GLY A 205 -3.05 9.44 -5.10
C GLY A 205 -1.75 9.77 -5.83
N ARG A 206 -1.08 8.73 -6.33
CA ARG A 206 0.07 8.82 -7.22
C ARG A 206 0.07 7.61 -8.15
N ILE A 207 0.06 7.85 -9.46
CA ILE A 207 -0.05 6.77 -10.43
C ILE A 207 1.11 5.78 -10.36
N GLU A 208 2.32 6.25 -10.07
CA GLU A 208 3.49 5.40 -9.92
C GLU A 208 3.36 4.45 -8.72
N ALA A 209 2.58 4.84 -7.67
CA ALA A 209 2.29 3.93 -6.57
C ALA A 209 1.36 2.80 -7.02
N HIS A 210 0.36 3.11 -7.83
CA HIS A 210 -0.53 2.10 -8.42
C HIS A 210 0.25 1.12 -9.29
N GLU A 211 1.10 1.62 -10.18
CA GLU A 211 1.95 0.83 -11.05
C GLU A 211 2.92 -0.06 -10.28
N ALA A 212 3.55 0.47 -9.24
CA ALA A 212 4.45 -0.29 -8.37
C ALA A 212 3.73 -1.44 -7.66
N ILE A 213 2.50 -1.22 -7.17
CA ILE A 213 1.69 -2.28 -6.55
C ILE A 213 1.39 -3.38 -7.56
N CYS A 214 0.98 -3.02 -8.78
CA CYS A 214 0.70 -3.97 -9.85
C CYS A 214 1.96 -4.75 -10.28
N ALA A 215 3.11 -4.08 -10.35
CA ALA A 215 4.38 -4.71 -10.70
C ALA A 215 4.79 -5.76 -9.65
N TRP A 216 4.72 -5.43 -8.37
CA TRP A 216 4.97 -6.38 -7.29
C TRP A 216 3.98 -7.54 -7.27
N ALA A 217 2.70 -7.29 -7.56
CA ALA A 217 1.69 -8.34 -7.63
C ALA A 217 2.01 -9.36 -8.73
N ARG A 218 2.42 -8.88 -9.91
CA ARG A 218 2.85 -9.77 -11.00
C ARG A 218 4.09 -10.58 -10.64
N ASP A 219 5.07 -9.96 -10.00
CA ASP A 219 6.30 -10.64 -9.58
C ASP A 219 6.02 -11.75 -8.55
N ILE A 220 5.17 -11.45 -7.55
CA ILE A 220 4.74 -12.44 -6.54
C ILE A 220 4.01 -13.60 -7.20
N LEU A 221 3.07 -13.34 -8.13
CA LEU A 221 2.36 -14.39 -8.86
C LEU A 221 3.32 -15.26 -9.68
N LEU A 222 4.23 -14.65 -10.43
CA LEU A 222 5.22 -15.40 -11.22
C LEU A 222 6.16 -16.25 -10.35
N THR A 223 6.51 -15.75 -9.16
CA THR A 223 7.34 -16.50 -8.21
C THR A 223 6.57 -17.67 -7.60
N THR A 224 5.26 -17.52 -7.40
CA THR A 224 4.42 -18.58 -6.83
C THR A 224 4.13 -19.71 -7.81
N ILE A 225 4.14 -19.44 -9.11
CA ILE A 225 3.86 -20.40 -10.18
C ILE A 225 5.09 -21.24 -10.54
N ARG A 226 6.28 -20.79 -10.20
CA ARG A 226 7.54 -21.50 -10.41
C ARG A 226 7.74 -22.58 -9.34
#